data_43ccb11e4d12b0f483d81e49a73ec2b0
#
_entry.id   43ccb11e4d12b0f483d81e49a73ec2b0
#
_cell.length_a   1.000
_cell.length_b   1.000
_cell.length_c   1.000
_cell.angle_alpha   90.00
_cell.angle_beta   90.00
_cell.angle_gamma   90.00
#
_symmetry.space_group_name_H-M   'P 1'
#
loop_
_entity.id
_entity.type
_entity.pdbx_description
1 polymer ?
#
loop_
_entity_poly.entity_id
_entity_poly.type
_entity_poly.pdbx_seq_one_letter_code
_entity_poly.pdbx_strand_id
1 'polypeptide(L)'
;DNTISANGLDRKLYTSIYFLLGEKDISHLHRLKSDELWYFHGGDPLTVHVIDQEGSYHEYKLGLDLVNGEVPQLIVPGKSIFGSSVSEGGAFSLVGCMVAPGFEYEDFELFTQDELLQKYPEHASVICKLAYKNIPNTY
;
A
#
# COMPACT_ATOMS: atom_id res chain seq x y z
N ASP A 1 -0.07 26.08 13.28
CA ASP A 1 0.52 24.75 13.16
C ASP A 1 -0.57 23.74 12.78
N ASN A 2 -0.39 23.09 11.65
CA ASN A 2 -1.33 22.08 11.13
C ASN A 2 -0.98 20.69 11.70
N THR A 3 -0.98 20.58 13.03
CA THR A 3 -0.74 19.32 13.73
C THR A 3 -1.96 18.92 14.55
N ILE A 4 -2.15 17.63 14.70
CA ILE A 4 -3.18 17.02 15.54
C ILE A 4 -2.51 15.98 16.45
N SER A 5 -3.13 15.73 17.61
CA SER A 5 -2.73 14.61 18.45
C SER A 5 -3.47 13.36 17.99
N ALA A 6 -2.73 12.38 17.52
CA ALA A 6 -3.27 11.13 17.03
C ALA A 6 -2.36 9.96 17.41
N ASN A 7 -2.93 8.85 17.80
CA ASN A 7 -2.19 7.66 18.23
C ASN A 7 -1.18 7.95 19.38
N GLY A 8 -1.51 8.94 20.23
CA GLY A 8 -0.66 9.34 21.37
C GLY A 8 0.53 10.22 21.01
N LEU A 9 0.61 10.69 19.77
CA LEU A 9 1.72 11.50 19.26
C LEU A 9 1.18 12.65 18.42
N ASP A 10 1.95 13.73 18.34
CA ASP A 10 1.63 14.85 17.46
C ASP A 10 1.95 14.48 16.01
N ARG A 11 0.98 14.68 15.13
CA ARG A 11 1.07 14.37 13.69
C ARG A 11 0.67 15.57 12.85
N LYS A 12 1.21 15.65 11.63
CA LYS A 12 0.63 16.52 10.61
C LYS A 12 -0.81 16.08 10.35
N LEU A 13 -1.67 17.00 9.91
CA LEU A 13 -3.05 16.66 9.54
C LEU A 13 -3.07 15.60 8.44
N TYR A 14 -2.17 15.75 7.47
CA TYR A 14 -1.97 14.78 6.39
C TYR A 14 -0.54 14.88 5.83
N THR A 15 -0.15 13.85 5.12
CA THR A 15 1.03 13.84 4.24
C THR A 15 0.60 13.34 2.87
N SER A 16 1.17 13.89 1.82
CA SER A 16 0.79 13.55 0.45
C SER A 16 2.04 13.48 -0.43
N ILE A 17 2.10 12.46 -1.29
CA ILE A 17 3.21 12.25 -2.22
C ILE A 17 2.66 11.86 -3.59
N TYR A 18 3.44 12.14 -4.64
CA TYR A 18 3.39 11.37 -5.88
C TYR A 18 4.14 10.06 -5.68
N PHE A 19 3.64 9.00 -6.28
CA PHE A 19 4.27 7.68 -6.22
C PHE A 19 4.30 7.08 -7.64
N LEU A 20 5.49 6.86 -8.15
CA LEU A 20 5.72 6.33 -9.49
C LEU A 20 6.34 4.93 -9.37
N LEU A 21 5.68 3.94 -9.97
CA LEU A 21 6.21 2.58 -10.09
C LEU A 21 6.37 2.23 -11.56
N GLY A 22 7.53 1.71 -11.91
CA GLY A 22 7.77 1.06 -13.20
C GLY A 22 7.36 -0.42 -13.16
N GLU A 23 7.44 -1.07 -14.32
CA GLU A 23 7.05 -2.47 -14.52
C GLU A 23 7.62 -3.44 -13.47
N LYS A 24 8.86 -3.21 -13.05
CA LYS A 24 9.56 -4.09 -12.12
C LYS A 24 9.58 -3.62 -10.67
N ASP A 25 8.99 -2.46 -10.41
CA ASP A 25 8.95 -1.89 -9.08
C ASP A 25 7.83 -2.51 -8.27
N ILE A 26 8.09 -2.65 -6.97
CA ILE A 26 7.14 -3.19 -6.01
C ILE A 26 7.12 -2.29 -4.78
N SER A 27 5.91 -1.88 -4.36
CA SER A 27 5.69 -1.41 -3.00
C SER A 27 5.48 -2.64 -2.13
N HIS A 28 6.46 -2.96 -1.29
CA HIS A 28 6.46 -4.18 -0.50
C HIS A 28 5.41 -4.15 0.60
N LEU A 29 4.93 -5.33 0.99
CA LEU A 29 3.90 -5.47 2.02
C LEU A 29 4.34 -4.81 3.33
N HIS A 30 3.52 -3.87 3.79
CA HIS A 30 3.76 -3.07 4.99
C HIS A 30 2.43 -2.70 5.64
N ARG A 31 2.49 -2.11 6.82
CA ARG A 31 1.31 -1.66 7.56
C ARG A 31 1.54 -0.25 8.08
N LEU A 32 0.50 0.57 8.02
CA LEU A 32 0.42 1.88 8.65
C LEU A 32 -0.67 1.90 9.73
N LYS A 33 -0.60 2.85 10.65
CA LYS A 33 -1.63 3.04 11.67
C LYS A 33 -2.85 3.77 11.15
N SER A 34 -2.67 4.66 10.19
CA SER A 34 -3.70 5.53 9.61
C SER A 34 -4.15 5.04 8.25
N ASP A 35 -5.29 5.58 7.79
CA ASP A 35 -5.78 5.31 6.44
C ASP A 35 -4.86 5.92 5.40
N GLU A 36 -4.71 5.25 4.26
CA GLU A 36 -4.01 5.78 3.10
C GLU A 36 -4.96 5.85 1.92
N LEU A 37 -5.05 7.05 1.33
CA LEU A 37 -5.87 7.32 0.16
C LEU A 37 -5.00 7.31 -1.08
N TRP A 38 -5.48 6.61 -2.11
CA TRP A 38 -4.77 6.43 -3.37
C TRP A 38 -5.55 7.05 -4.51
N TYR A 39 -4.86 7.82 -5.36
CA TYR A 39 -5.45 8.53 -6.48
C TYR A 39 -4.69 8.19 -7.77
N PHE A 40 -5.38 7.70 -8.78
CA PHE A 40 -4.76 7.41 -10.07
C PHE A 40 -4.53 8.71 -10.86
N HIS A 41 -3.31 8.92 -11.35
CA HIS A 41 -2.95 10.08 -12.14
C HIS A 41 -2.63 9.76 -13.58
N GLY A 42 -2.01 8.63 -13.87
CA GLY A 42 -1.66 8.29 -15.25
C GLY A 42 -0.84 7.01 -15.39
N GLY A 43 -0.64 6.61 -16.63
CA GLY A 43 0.04 5.36 -16.96
C GLY A 43 -0.91 4.17 -16.98
N ASP A 44 -0.39 3.02 -16.62
CA ASP A 44 -1.15 1.78 -16.56
C ASP A 44 -1.77 1.58 -15.19
N PRO A 45 -2.79 0.72 -15.03
CA PRO A 45 -3.40 0.45 -13.73
C PRO A 45 -2.39 -0.10 -12.72
N LEU A 46 -2.57 0.31 -11.47
CA LEU A 46 -1.82 -0.20 -10.34
C LEU A 46 -2.66 -1.23 -9.60
N THR A 47 -2.13 -2.43 -9.38
CA THR A 47 -2.77 -3.40 -8.51
C THR A 47 -2.35 -3.18 -7.07
N VAL A 48 -3.32 -2.93 -6.20
CA VAL A 48 -3.12 -2.76 -4.76
C VAL A 48 -3.66 -4.01 -4.05
N HIS A 49 -2.78 -4.68 -3.32
CA HIS A 49 -3.07 -5.91 -2.59
C HIS A 49 -3.20 -5.59 -1.11
N VAL A 50 -4.30 -6.02 -0.50
CA VAL A 50 -4.62 -5.70 0.90
C VAL A 50 -4.96 -6.98 1.65
N ILE A 51 -4.31 -7.20 2.79
CA ILE A 51 -4.74 -8.18 3.80
C ILE A 51 -5.33 -7.35 4.94
N ASP A 52 -6.64 -7.45 5.14
CA ASP A 52 -7.34 -6.67 6.14
C ASP A 52 -7.09 -7.16 7.58
N GLN A 53 -7.67 -6.49 8.56
CA GLN A 53 -7.48 -6.81 9.97
C GLN A 53 -8.04 -8.19 10.36
N GLU A 54 -9.00 -8.70 9.61
CA GLU A 54 -9.58 -10.03 9.78
C GLU A 54 -8.77 -11.13 9.08
N GLY A 55 -7.74 -10.74 8.32
CA GLY A 55 -6.88 -11.66 7.56
C GLY A 55 -7.41 -12.02 6.18
N SER A 56 -8.43 -11.33 5.69
CA SER A 56 -8.97 -11.53 4.35
C SER A 56 -8.18 -10.76 3.30
N TYR A 57 -7.96 -11.40 2.15
CA TYR A 57 -7.24 -10.80 1.04
C TYR A 57 -8.18 -10.11 0.06
N HIS A 58 -7.80 -8.90 -0.34
CA HIS A 58 -8.49 -8.10 -1.34
C HIS A 58 -7.50 -7.58 -2.38
N GLU A 59 -7.93 -7.54 -3.62
CA GLU A 59 -7.16 -7.00 -4.73
C GLU A 59 -7.96 -5.89 -5.41
N TYR A 60 -7.35 -4.73 -5.55
CA TYR A 60 -7.97 -3.57 -6.19
C TYR A 60 -7.11 -3.12 -7.37
N LYS A 61 -7.76 -2.71 -8.45
CA LYS A 61 -7.10 -2.07 -9.60
C LYS A 61 -7.39 -0.58 -9.58
N LEU A 62 -6.36 0.20 -9.36
CA LEU A 62 -6.40 1.66 -9.40
C LEU A 62 -6.15 2.12 -10.82
N GLY A 63 -7.13 2.73 -11.47
CA GLY A 63 -7.07 3.12 -12.87
C GLY A 63 -8.38 3.76 -13.33
N LEU A 64 -8.56 3.92 -14.65
CA LEU A 64 -9.70 4.63 -15.23
C LEU A 64 -10.67 3.74 -16.04
N ASP A 65 -10.37 2.47 -16.20
CA ASP A 65 -11.27 1.55 -16.88
C ASP A 65 -12.37 1.05 -15.94
N LEU A 66 -13.33 1.94 -15.66
CA LEU A 66 -14.42 1.68 -14.71
C LEU A 66 -15.31 0.51 -15.14
N VAL A 67 -15.44 0.30 -16.45
CA VAL A 67 -16.26 -0.79 -17.00
C VAL A 67 -15.66 -2.15 -16.62
N ASN A 68 -14.34 -2.26 -16.58
CA ASN A 68 -13.63 -3.48 -16.23
C ASN A 68 -13.21 -3.52 -14.74
N GLY A 69 -13.81 -2.68 -13.89
CA GLY A 69 -13.66 -2.76 -12.45
C GLY A 69 -12.48 -1.99 -11.87
N GLU A 70 -11.81 -1.16 -12.67
CA GLU A 70 -10.82 -0.24 -12.14
C GLU A 70 -11.50 0.92 -11.41
N VAL A 71 -10.84 1.47 -10.42
CA VAL A 71 -11.32 2.62 -9.66
C VAL A 71 -10.27 3.73 -9.67
N PRO A 72 -10.67 5.01 -9.85
CA PRO A 72 -9.72 6.12 -9.89
C PRO A 72 -9.19 6.52 -8.53
N GLN A 73 -9.85 6.08 -7.47
CA GLN A 73 -9.52 6.38 -6.08
C GLN A 73 -9.87 5.20 -5.20
N LEU A 74 -9.03 4.90 -4.23
CA LEU A 74 -9.35 3.89 -3.21
C LEU A 74 -8.78 4.29 -1.85
N ILE A 75 -9.33 3.68 -0.80
CA ILE A 75 -8.85 3.84 0.57
C ILE A 75 -8.36 2.49 1.06
N VAL A 76 -7.12 2.46 1.56
CA VAL A 76 -6.60 1.34 2.33
C VAL A 76 -6.77 1.68 3.81
N PRO A 77 -7.64 0.96 4.52
CA PRO A 77 -7.87 1.23 5.94
C PRO A 77 -6.60 1.05 6.77
N GLY A 78 -6.43 1.90 7.75
CA GLY A 78 -5.35 1.78 8.72
C GLY A 78 -5.30 0.39 9.34
N LYS A 79 -4.10 -0.06 9.71
CA LYS A 79 -3.81 -1.40 10.28
C LYS A 79 -3.97 -2.57 9.30
N SER A 80 -4.34 -2.33 8.05
CA SER A 80 -4.25 -3.33 6.99
C SER A 80 -2.81 -3.50 6.52
N ILE A 81 -2.46 -4.70 6.06
CA ILE A 81 -1.18 -4.98 5.41
C ILE A 81 -1.41 -4.83 3.91
N PHE A 82 -0.60 -4.02 3.25
CA PHE A 82 -0.80 -3.77 1.82
C PHE A 82 0.50 -3.54 1.07
N GLY A 83 0.45 -3.78 -0.22
CA GLY A 83 1.52 -3.54 -1.17
C GLY A 83 0.95 -3.37 -2.56
N SER A 84 1.78 -2.99 -3.51
CA SER A 84 1.32 -2.71 -4.86
C SER A 84 2.37 -2.99 -5.92
N SER A 85 1.89 -3.21 -7.13
CA SER A 85 2.70 -3.39 -8.33
C SER A 85 1.91 -2.93 -9.55
N VAL A 86 2.62 -2.54 -10.61
CA VAL A 86 1.97 -2.24 -11.89
C VAL A 86 1.24 -3.48 -12.38
N SER A 87 0.01 -3.32 -12.88
CA SER A 87 -0.77 -4.43 -13.41
C SER A 87 -0.03 -5.13 -14.56
N GLU A 88 -0.25 -6.43 -14.70
CA GLU A 88 0.43 -7.25 -15.69
C GLU A 88 0.33 -6.64 -17.11
N GLY A 89 1.46 -6.58 -17.78
CA GLY A 89 1.58 -5.99 -19.13
C GLY A 89 1.73 -4.48 -19.15
N GLY A 90 1.64 -3.79 -18.01
CA GLY A 90 1.82 -2.36 -17.91
C GLY A 90 3.30 -1.94 -17.83
N ALA A 91 3.60 -0.71 -18.23
CA ALA A 91 4.95 -0.16 -18.18
C ALA A 91 5.22 0.66 -16.91
N PHE A 92 4.26 1.48 -16.50
CA PHE A 92 4.38 2.30 -15.29
C PHE A 92 3.00 2.74 -14.79
N SER A 93 2.93 3.07 -13.50
CA SER A 93 1.77 3.74 -12.90
C SER A 93 2.24 4.98 -12.14
N LEU A 94 1.56 6.10 -12.35
CA LEU A 94 1.73 7.31 -11.56
C LEU A 94 0.47 7.50 -10.71
N VAL A 95 0.65 7.52 -9.40
CA VAL A 95 -0.44 7.67 -8.43
C VAL A 95 -0.10 8.73 -7.40
N GLY A 96 -1.10 9.22 -6.69
CA GLY A 96 -0.92 10.02 -5.48
C GLY A 96 -1.31 9.20 -4.26
N CYS A 97 -0.57 9.39 -3.18
CA CYS A 97 -0.89 8.75 -1.90
C CYS A 97 -0.99 9.83 -0.83
N MET A 98 -2.07 9.80 -0.06
CA MET A 98 -2.27 10.69 1.08
C MET A 98 -2.56 9.86 2.33
N VAL A 99 -1.84 10.15 3.40
CA VAL A 99 -2.04 9.52 4.70
C VAL A 99 -2.58 10.56 5.67
N ALA A 100 -3.66 10.25 6.37
CA ALA A 100 -4.28 11.13 7.35
C ALA A 100 -4.76 10.32 8.57
N PRO A 101 -4.32 10.64 9.79
CA PRO A 101 -3.26 11.59 10.16
C PRO A 101 -1.93 11.30 9.47
N GLY A 102 -1.11 12.35 9.30
CA GLY A 102 0.10 12.31 8.49
C GLY A 102 1.07 11.18 8.84
N PHE A 103 1.74 10.69 7.81
CA PHE A 103 2.73 9.61 7.90
C PHE A 103 3.99 10.04 8.65
N GLU A 104 4.46 9.14 9.52
CA GLU A 104 5.79 9.16 10.11
C GLU A 104 6.38 7.75 10.05
N TYR A 105 7.71 7.63 9.91
CA TYR A 105 8.37 6.32 9.79
C TYR A 105 8.16 5.42 11.01
N GLU A 106 7.93 5.98 12.19
CA GLU A 106 7.61 5.22 13.40
C GLU A 106 6.26 4.46 13.32
N ASP A 107 5.38 4.87 12.40
CA ASP A 107 4.11 4.19 12.12
C ASP A 107 4.26 3.10 11.04
N PHE A 108 5.39 3.07 10.35
CA PHE A 108 5.67 2.19 9.21
C PHE A 108 6.23 0.86 9.68
N GLU A 109 5.57 -0.24 9.30
CA GLU A 109 5.96 -1.59 9.69
C GLU A 109 6.12 -2.47 8.46
N LEU A 110 7.33 -2.96 8.21
CA LEU A 110 7.63 -3.92 7.16
C LEU A 110 7.60 -5.35 7.71
N PHE A 111 7.33 -6.30 6.80
CA PHE A 111 7.22 -7.72 7.14
C PHE A 111 8.13 -8.55 6.24
N THR A 112 8.66 -9.64 6.78
CA THR A 112 9.31 -10.66 5.96
C THR A 112 8.30 -11.67 5.42
N GLN A 113 8.69 -12.40 4.39
CA GLN A 113 7.88 -13.52 3.87
C GLN A 113 7.59 -14.55 4.96
N ASP A 114 8.60 -14.90 5.75
CA ASP A 114 8.44 -15.92 6.80
C ASP A 114 7.42 -15.50 7.85
N GLU A 115 7.47 -14.26 8.32
CA GLU A 115 6.50 -13.71 9.27
C GLU A 115 5.07 -13.80 8.74
N LEU A 116 4.86 -13.39 7.49
CA LEU A 116 3.53 -13.38 6.89
C LEU A 116 3.03 -14.78 6.53
N LEU A 117 3.91 -15.67 6.07
CA LEU A 117 3.55 -17.05 5.75
C LEU A 117 3.15 -17.86 6.98
N GLN A 118 3.75 -17.59 8.13
CA GLN A 118 3.35 -18.20 9.40
C GLN A 118 1.93 -17.80 9.79
N LYS A 119 1.58 -16.54 9.57
CA LYS A 119 0.28 -15.99 9.98
C LYS A 119 -0.82 -16.20 8.94
N TYR A 120 -0.47 -16.11 7.65
CA TYR A 120 -1.40 -16.15 6.52
C TYR A 120 -0.93 -17.14 5.44
N PRO A 121 -0.79 -18.44 5.75
CA PRO A 121 -0.30 -19.41 4.77
C PRO A 121 -1.20 -19.53 3.52
N GLU A 122 -2.48 -19.24 3.66
CA GLU A 122 -3.46 -19.21 2.56
C GLU A 122 -3.19 -18.11 1.53
N HIS A 123 -2.42 -17.08 1.89
CA HIS A 123 -2.06 -15.97 1.00
C HIS A 123 -0.62 -16.06 0.47
N ALA A 124 -0.06 -17.26 0.40
CA ALA A 124 1.32 -17.49 0.02
C ALA A 124 1.70 -16.86 -1.33
N SER A 125 0.81 -16.88 -2.32
CA SER A 125 1.09 -16.33 -3.65
C SER A 125 1.44 -14.84 -3.60
N VAL A 126 0.59 -14.02 -2.97
CA VAL A 126 0.82 -12.57 -2.87
C VAL A 126 1.98 -12.25 -1.93
N ILE A 127 2.14 -13.01 -0.85
CA ILE A 127 3.24 -12.83 0.11
C ILE A 127 4.59 -13.08 -0.57
N CYS A 128 4.73 -14.17 -1.32
CA CYS A 128 5.97 -14.48 -2.02
C CYS A 128 6.27 -13.47 -3.14
N LYS A 129 5.25 -12.86 -3.71
CA LYS A 129 5.41 -11.84 -4.75
C LYS A 129 5.84 -10.49 -4.17
N LEU A 130 5.26 -10.06 -3.04
CA LEU A 130 5.34 -8.67 -2.58
C LEU A 130 6.04 -8.47 -1.24
N ALA A 131 6.36 -9.50 -0.47
CA ALA A 131 7.09 -9.35 0.78
C ALA A 131 8.59 -9.55 0.60
N TYR A 132 9.37 -8.83 1.39
CA TYR A 132 10.81 -9.06 1.46
C TYR A 132 11.12 -10.44 2.05
N LYS A 133 12.11 -11.14 1.49
CA LYS A 133 12.72 -12.28 2.17
C LYS A 133 13.52 -11.81 3.38
N ASN A 134 14.31 -10.77 3.16
CA ASN A 134 15.09 -10.09 4.22
C ASN A 134 14.85 -8.59 4.06
N ILE A 135 14.43 -7.93 5.14
CA ILE A 135 14.24 -6.49 5.13
C ILE A 135 15.60 -5.80 4.99
N PRO A 136 15.77 -4.89 4.01
CA PRO A 136 17.04 -4.18 3.84
C PRO A 136 17.32 -3.26 5.05
N ASN A 137 18.61 -3.03 5.35
CA ASN A 137 19.02 -2.18 6.47
C ASN A 137 18.67 -0.70 6.25
N THR A 138 18.48 -0.31 4.99
CA THR A 138 18.09 1.05 4.60
C THR A 138 17.01 0.97 3.52
N TYR A 139 15.93 1.70 3.71
CA TYR A 139 14.80 1.80 2.77
C TYR A 139 14.14 3.17 2.83
#